data_740ee71db53dc1e2f226eaba763bd648
#
_entry.id   740ee71db53dc1e2f226eaba763bd648
#
_cell.length_a   1.000
_cell.length_b   1.000
_cell.length_c   1.000
_cell.angle_alpha   90.00
_cell.angle_beta   90.00
_cell.angle_gamma   90.00
#
_symmetry.space_group_name_H-M   'P 1'
#
loop_
_entity.id
_entity.type
_entity.pdbx_description
1 polymer ?
#
loop_
_entity_poly.entity_id
_entity_poly.type
_entity_poly.pdbx_seq_one_letter_code
_entity_poly.pdbx_strand_id
1 'polypeptide(L)'
;MTSHLQNVDLPVILRVSKTQYTGITDIQGEVTTNSITYIGMDVHTTNYTLCAFTLQTQTPFFELQIRPEFEELKKYLTNLDQILGGGSHFVCGYEAGCLGYSLYKEIMAYKWKDFCVECVIMAPTTMATAPNYKTQKSDLIDACRIARCLCFGQYKKVFVPTEEDEAVKEYIRMRDDTQTMLKQTKQQIIAFCTRHGLAYAGKTYWTQKHLEWLEHLTFSNALFQETLGEYLLTYRKLSENLERYDRRIEELSQDERYAENVGKLCCFKGIATHTAMSLLSEVGDFSRFPSAESFSAFLGLVPSQHSSSDSRHLGAITKTGNSHLRRLMTEAAAAYNRGAIGKKSTMLRKRQEGNRPEVIAYADKGSERLRRKYIHLMLNNKKPSNIAKIAVARELACFVWGMMTNHIS
;
A
#
# COMPACT_ATOMS: atom_id res chain seq x y z
N MET A 1 37.56 45.98 6.88
CA MET A 1 37.40 45.46 5.50
C MET A 1 36.11 44.68 5.45
N THR A 2 35.07 45.30 4.95
CA THR A 2 33.71 44.78 4.87
C THR A 2 33.57 44.02 3.56
N SER A 3 33.45 42.71 3.60
CA SER A 3 33.17 41.89 2.45
C SER A 3 31.64 41.83 2.19
N HIS A 4 31.27 42.27 0.99
CA HIS A 4 29.95 42.22 0.39
C HIS A 4 29.41 40.76 0.37
N LEU A 5 28.43 40.46 1.17
CA LEU A 5 27.50 39.39 0.89
C LEU A 5 26.45 39.92 -0.10
N GLN A 6 26.51 39.48 -1.34
CA GLN A 6 25.53 39.76 -2.36
C GLN A 6 24.15 39.22 -1.93
N ASN A 7 23.14 40.08 -1.98
CA ASN A 7 21.75 39.73 -1.80
C ASN A 7 21.36 38.68 -2.84
N VAL A 8 21.17 37.45 -2.41
CA VAL A 8 20.41 36.45 -3.17
C VAL A 8 18.96 36.73 -2.85
N ASP A 9 18.19 37.16 -3.83
CA ASP A 9 16.73 37.32 -3.73
C ASP A 9 16.10 35.95 -3.40
N LEU A 10 15.84 35.72 -2.11
CA LEU A 10 15.03 34.60 -1.61
C LEU A 10 13.55 34.96 -1.80
N PRO A 11 12.75 34.11 -2.44
CA PRO A 11 11.31 34.33 -2.48
C PRO A 11 10.73 34.37 -1.09
N VAL A 12 10.01 35.43 -0.83
CA VAL A 12 9.38 35.77 0.47
C VAL A 12 8.30 34.75 0.81
N ILE A 13 8.62 33.78 1.63
CA ILE A 13 7.64 33.15 2.55
C ILE A 13 8.40 32.71 3.81
N LEU A 14 8.07 33.37 4.91
CA LEU A 14 8.59 33.23 6.28
C LEU A 14 10.04 33.74 6.49
N ARG A 15 10.13 34.98 6.99
CA ARG A 15 11.32 35.49 7.64
C ARG A 15 11.61 34.66 8.89
N VAL A 16 12.47 33.67 8.74
CA VAL A 16 13.17 33.09 9.88
C VAL A 16 14.08 34.18 10.45
N SER A 17 13.98 34.49 11.72
CA SER A 17 14.75 35.57 12.35
C SER A 17 16.25 35.34 12.15
N LYS A 18 17.02 36.41 11.94
CA LYS A 18 18.49 36.38 11.78
C LYS A 18 19.25 35.62 12.88
N THR A 19 18.62 35.36 13.99
CA THR A 19 19.15 34.60 15.14
C THR A 19 19.28 33.10 14.90
N GLN A 20 18.63 32.53 13.87
CA GLN A 20 18.75 31.09 13.54
C GLN A 20 19.94 30.80 12.60
N TYR A 21 20.53 31.81 11.96
CA TYR A 21 21.73 31.65 11.13
C TYR A 21 23.05 31.60 11.91
N THR A 22 23.06 32.06 13.16
CA THR A 22 24.28 32.05 14.00
C THR A 22 24.70 30.64 14.44
N GLY A 23 23.79 29.67 14.44
CA GLY A 23 24.13 28.27 14.73
C GLY A 23 24.88 27.55 13.62
N ILE A 24 24.86 28.07 12.37
CA ILE A 24 25.50 27.41 11.22
C ILE A 24 26.99 27.70 11.15
N THR A 25 27.42 28.87 11.61
CA THR A 25 28.84 29.25 11.64
C THR A 25 29.68 28.42 12.61
N ASP A 26 29.08 27.89 13.68
CA ASP A 26 29.75 27.03 14.63
C ASP A 26 29.86 25.56 14.15
N ILE A 27 29.06 25.17 13.15
CA ILE A 27 29.06 23.80 12.59
C ILE A 27 30.21 23.60 11.59
N GLN A 28 30.69 24.65 10.92
CA GLN A 28 31.78 24.58 9.91
C GLN A 28 33.10 24.00 10.45
N GLY A 29 33.28 23.90 11.75
CA GLY A 29 34.47 23.30 12.37
C GLY A 29 34.32 21.80 12.68
N GLU A 30 33.13 21.24 12.72
CA GLU A 30 32.87 19.87 13.20
C GLU A 30 32.40 18.89 12.11
N VAL A 31 31.90 19.36 10.97
CA VAL A 31 31.42 18.48 9.89
C VAL A 31 32.57 18.18 8.94
N THR A 32 33.14 16.98 9.07
CA THR A 32 34.16 16.51 8.11
C THR A 32 33.51 16.18 6.76
N THR A 33 34.21 16.44 5.66
CA THR A 33 33.75 16.22 4.26
C THR A 33 33.31 14.78 3.92
N ASN A 34 33.42 13.84 4.85
CA ASN A 34 33.00 12.44 4.70
C ASN A 34 31.77 12.07 5.57
N SER A 35 31.10 13.03 6.20
CA SER A 35 29.93 12.73 7.04
C SER A 35 28.64 12.76 6.23
N ILE A 36 27.78 11.73 6.42
CA ILE A 36 26.45 11.67 5.83
C ILE A 36 25.55 12.71 6.51
N THR A 37 24.91 13.54 5.69
CA THR A 37 23.88 14.48 6.14
C THR A 37 22.49 13.93 5.77
N TYR A 38 21.64 13.75 6.76
CA TYR A 38 20.30 13.21 6.60
C TYR A 38 19.29 14.34 6.46
N ILE A 39 18.52 14.32 5.37
CA ILE A 39 17.50 15.33 5.06
C ILE A 39 16.12 14.73 5.27
N GLY A 40 15.48 15.10 6.37
CA GLY A 40 14.08 14.76 6.61
C GLY A 40 13.17 15.73 5.86
N MET A 41 12.21 15.18 5.14
CA MET A 41 11.29 15.94 4.31
C MET A 41 9.85 15.59 4.71
N ASP A 42 9.13 16.56 5.24
CA ASP A 42 7.68 16.47 5.36
C ASP A 42 7.05 17.07 4.10
N VAL A 43 6.50 16.21 3.27
CA VAL A 43 6.10 16.53 1.89
C VAL A 43 4.58 16.58 1.74
N HIS A 44 4.08 17.75 1.34
CA HIS A 44 2.68 18.01 1.07
C HIS A 44 2.48 18.53 -0.36
N THR A 45 1.24 18.54 -0.84
CA THR A 45 0.90 19.10 -2.15
C THR A 45 1.10 20.61 -2.23
N THR A 46 1.17 21.31 -1.10
CA THR A 46 1.28 22.75 -0.99
C THR A 46 2.68 23.25 -0.65
N ASN A 47 3.48 22.42 0.03
CA ASN A 47 4.82 22.77 0.48
C ASN A 47 5.63 21.52 0.82
N TYR A 48 6.97 21.66 0.85
CA TYR A 48 7.89 20.72 1.49
C TYR A 48 8.58 21.41 2.65
N THR A 49 8.56 20.78 3.82
CA THR A 49 9.33 21.24 4.99
C THR A 49 10.54 20.32 5.16
N LEU A 50 11.71 20.92 5.17
CA LEU A 50 13.01 20.23 5.14
C LEU A 50 13.78 20.50 6.42
N CYS A 51 14.51 19.49 6.88
CA CYS A 51 15.37 19.58 8.06
C CYS A 51 16.62 18.73 7.83
N ALA A 52 17.79 19.29 8.01
CA ALA A 52 19.06 18.57 7.99
C ALA A 52 19.44 18.06 9.38
N PHE A 53 20.11 16.90 9.41
CA PHE A 53 20.59 16.26 10.65
C PHE A 53 21.86 15.47 10.37
N THR A 54 22.84 15.52 11.28
CA THR A 54 24.03 14.66 11.23
C THR A 54 24.20 13.91 12.53
N LEU A 55 24.93 12.79 12.49
CA LEU A 55 25.24 12.00 13.69
C LEU A 55 26.17 12.77 14.63
N GLN A 56 27.02 13.64 14.09
CA GLN A 56 27.99 14.43 14.86
C GLN A 56 27.31 15.52 15.67
N THR A 57 26.46 16.31 15.05
CA THR A 57 25.80 17.44 15.71
C THR A 57 24.67 16.99 16.64
N GLN A 58 24.00 15.88 16.30
CA GLN A 58 22.82 15.35 16.99
C GLN A 58 21.68 16.36 17.17
N THR A 59 21.78 17.52 16.53
CA THR A 59 20.79 18.59 16.53
C THR A 59 20.31 18.87 15.10
N PRO A 60 19.01 19.15 14.91
CA PRO A 60 18.48 19.61 13.61
C PRO A 60 19.09 20.96 13.23
N PHE A 61 19.31 21.15 11.95
CA PHE A 61 19.81 22.42 11.39
C PHE A 61 19.30 22.61 9.96
N PHE A 62 19.50 23.83 9.41
CA PHE A 62 19.10 24.22 8.07
C PHE A 62 17.65 23.88 7.74
N GLU A 63 16.77 24.25 8.66
CA GLU A 63 15.32 24.04 8.56
C GLU A 63 14.71 25.06 7.58
N LEU A 64 13.96 24.59 6.60
CA LEU A 64 13.36 25.47 5.59
C LEU A 64 12.05 24.87 5.06
N GLN A 65 11.07 25.72 4.83
CA GLN A 65 9.87 25.40 4.06
C GLN A 65 10.03 25.94 2.64
N ILE A 66 9.81 25.10 1.64
CA ILE A 66 9.95 25.43 0.23
C ILE A 66 8.66 25.12 -0.54
N ARG A 67 8.55 25.63 -1.76
CA ARG A 67 7.48 25.23 -2.68
C ARG A 67 7.63 23.76 -3.06
N PRO A 68 6.53 23.02 -3.37
CA PRO A 68 6.54 21.61 -3.67
C PRO A 68 7.05 21.33 -5.09
N GLU A 69 8.23 21.81 -5.39
CA GLU A 69 8.89 21.74 -6.69
C GLU A 69 10.28 21.13 -6.54
N PHE A 70 10.63 20.21 -7.43
CA PHE A 70 11.97 19.57 -7.42
C PHE A 70 13.11 20.58 -7.58
N GLU A 71 12.89 21.65 -8.36
CA GLU A 71 13.87 22.72 -8.53
C GLU A 71 14.21 23.44 -7.21
N GLU A 72 13.22 23.63 -6.33
CA GLU A 72 13.45 24.25 -5.03
C GLU A 72 14.23 23.30 -4.09
N LEU A 73 13.96 22.01 -4.17
CA LEU A 73 14.75 21.00 -3.44
C LEU A 73 16.22 20.98 -3.93
N LYS A 74 16.45 21.08 -5.24
CA LYS A 74 17.82 21.18 -5.79
C LYS A 74 18.56 22.40 -5.25
N LYS A 75 17.92 23.56 -5.22
CA LYS A 75 18.50 24.79 -4.65
C LYS A 75 18.83 24.62 -3.18
N TYR A 76 17.93 24.00 -2.40
CA TYR A 76 18.16 23.72 -1.00
C TYR A 76 19.41 22.86 -0.79
N LEU A 77 19.51 21.72 -1.50
CA LEU A 77 20.64 20.81 -1.39
C LEU A 77 21.97 21.46 -1.86
N THR A 78 21.93 22.21 -2.95
CA THR A 78 23.12 22.94 -3.46
C THR A 78 23.60 23.98 -2.45
N ASN A 79 22.70 24.77 -1.86
CA ASN A 79 23.05 25.76 -0.86
C ASN A 79 23.63 25.09 0.40
N LEU A 80 23.05 23.97 0.81
CA LEU A 80 23.53 23.23 1.98
C LEU A 80 24.92 22.63 1.71
N ASP A 81 25.15 22.07 0.51
CA ASP A 81 26.48 21.58 0.11
C ASP A 81 27.56 22.66 0.17
N GLN A 82 27.26 23.87 -0.34
CA GLN A 82 28.17 25.01 -0.27
C GLN A 82 28.49 25.41 1.18
N ILE A 83 27.49 25.42 2.08
CA ILE A 83 27.67 25.72 3.50
C ILE A 83 28.57 24.68 4.18
N LEU A 84 28.42 23.40 3.81
CA LEU A 84 29.20 22.28 4.35
C LEU A 84 30.60 22.12 3.73
N GLY A 85 30.97 22.97 2.77
CA GLY A 85 32.31 22.99 2.17
C GLY A 85 32.44 22.16 0.88
N GLY A 86 31.34 21.66 0.34
CA GLY A 86 31.28 20.91 -0.93
C GLY A 86 31.54 19.40 -0.79
N GLY A 87 31.09 18.63 -1.77
CA GLY A 87 31.30 17.17 -1.82
C GLY A 87 30.45 16.37 -0.83
N SER A 88 29.32 16.90 -0.40
CA SER A 88 28.45 16.29 0.60
C SER A 88 27.83 14.98 0.13
N HIS A 89 27.49 14.11 1.10
CA HIS A 89 26.64 12.94 0.88
C HIS A 89 25.29 13.13 1.61
N PHE A 90 24.24 13.37 0.84
CA PHE A 90 22.89 13.55 1.36
C PHE A 90 22.06 12.27 1.29
N VAL A 91 21.39 11.92 2.38
CA VAL A 91 20.37 10.88 2.42
C VAL A 91 19.04 11.55 2.70
N CYS A 92 18.24 11.76 1.66
CA CYS A 92 16.91 12.35 1.74
C CYS A 92 15.88 11.29 2.12
N GLY A 93 14.86 11.66 2.89
CA GLY A 93 13.76 10.76 3.18
C GLY A 93 12.45 11.44 3.52
N TYR A 94 11.37 10.78 3.16
CA TYR A 94 10.01 11.24 3.48
C TYR A 94 9.06 10.07 3.77
N GLU A 95 7.95 10.36 4.43
CA GLU A 95 6.94 9.36 4.72
C GLU A 95 6.13 9.00 3.47
N ALA A 96 5.82 7.70 3.32
CA ALA A 96 4.88 7.25 2.29
C ALA A 96 3.50 7.90 2.50
N GLY A 97 3.05 8.67 1.52
CA GLY A 97 1.83 9.46 1.57
C GLY A 97 1.18 9.63 0.21
N CYS A 98 0.36 10.67 0.08
CA CYS A 98 -0.43 10.95 -1.12
C CYS A 98 0.39 11.33 -2.37
N LEU A 99 1.65 11.77 -2.21
CA LEU A 99 2.53 12.13 -3.33
C LEU A 99 3.12 10.91 -4.05
N GLY A 100 2.87 9.69 -3.56
CA GLY A 100 3.35 8.47 -4.21
C GLY A 100 4.87 8.43 -4.32
N TYR A 101 5.36 8.09 -5.52
CA TYR A 101 6.79 7.90 -5.79
C TYR A 101 7.42 8.98 -6.67
N SER A 102 6.67 10.02 -7.09
CA SER A 102 7.14 11.01 -8.08
C SER A 102 8.41 11.72 -7.62
N LEU A 103 8.41 12.31 -6.42
CA LEU A 103 9.57 13.00 -5.87
C LEU A 103 10.80 12.07 -5.72
N TYR A 104 10.59 10.83 -5.27
CA TYR A 104 11.67 9.83 -5.20
C TYR A 104 12.28 9.58 -6.59
N LYS A 105 11.44 9.39 -7.61
CA LYS A 105 11.90 9.14 -9.00
C LYS A 105 12.66 10.34 -9.54
N GLU A 106 12.21 11.57 -9.31
CA GLU A 106 12.89 12.79 -9.70
C GLU A 106 14.27 12.91 -9.04
N ILE A 107 14.36 12.70 -7.72
CA ILE A 107 15.62 12.75 -6.97
C ILE A 107 16.62 11.70 -7.50
N MET A 108 16.16 10.47 -7.70
CA MET A 108 17.02 9.34 -8.10
C MET A 108 17.41 9.38 -9.60
N ALA A 109 16.59 9.97 -10.46
CA ALA A 109 16.87 10.12 -11.87
C ALA A 109 17.83 11.29 -12.17
N TYR A 110 17.89 12.28 -11.30
CA TYR A 110 18.72 13.46 -11.50
C TYR A 110 20.22 13.14 -11.31
N LYS A 111 21.06 13.60 -12.23
CA LYS A 111 22.53 13.42 -12.15
C LYS A 111 23.13 14.55 -11.32
N TRP A 112 23.33 14.29 -10.05
CA TRP A 112 24.04 15.19 -9.13
C TRP A 112 25.52 15.24 -9.51
N LYS A 113 26.07 16.44 -9.73
CA LYS A 113 27.45 16.61 -10.25
C LYS A 113 28.46 16.78 -9.13
N ASP A 114 28.12 17.60 -8.14
CA ASP A 114 29.07 18.10 -7.15
C ASP A 114 28.99 17.36 -5.81
N PHE A 115 27.91 16.60 -5.59
CA PHE A 115 27.63 15.85 -4.37
C PHE A 115 26.77 14.62 -4.64
N CYS A 116 26.68 13.72 -3.66
CA CYS A 116 25.89 12.49 -3.78
C CYS A 116 24.53 12.64 -3.08
N VAL A 117 23.45 12.16 -3.72
CA VAL A 117 22.11 12.15 -3.10
C VAL A 117 21.50 10.76 -3.23
N GLU A 118 21.09 10.22 -2.10
CA GLU A 118 20.22 9.05 -2.01
C GLU A 118 18.84 9.48 -1.52
N CYS A 119 17.80 8.72 -1.87
CA CYS A 119 16.45 8.96 -1.38
C CYS A 119 15.81 7.70 -0.83
N VAL A 120 15.01 7.86 0.21
CA VAL A 120 14.29 6.77 0.88
C VAL A 120 12.84 7.17 1.16
N ILE A 121 11.90 6.32 0.79
CA ILE A 121 10.52 6.44 1.24
C ILE A 121 10.34 5.56 2.48
N MET A 122 9.81 6.13 3.55
CA MET A 122 9.71 5.51 4.86
C MET A 122 8.27 5.09 5.16
N ALA A 123 8.09 3.89 5.73
CA ALA A 123 6.76 3.43 6.15
C ALA A 123 6.35 4.10 7.47
N PRO A 124 5.31 4.96 7.52
CA PRO A 124 4.95 5.78 8.68
C PRO A 124 4.72 4.96 9.95
N THR A 125 4.08 3.78 9.82
CA THR A 125 3.76 2.91 10.95
C THR A 125 4.96 2.25 11.62
N THR A 126 6.14 2.37 11.03
CA THR A 126 7.38 1.73 11.54
C THR A 126 8.38 2.73 12.11
N MET A 127 8.09 4.02 11.97
CA MET A 127 8.95 5.08 12.47
C MET A 127 8.77 5.27 13.99
N ALA A 128 9.88 5.50 14.69
CA ALA A 128 9.83 5.81 16.10
C ALA A 128 9.09 7.13 16.35
N THR A 129 8.18 7.11 17.31
CA THR A 129 7.41 8.30 17.72
C THR A 129 7.70 8.57 19.19
N ALA A 130 8.22 9.76 19.52
CA ALA A 130 8.39 10.16 20.91
C ALA A 130 7.02 10.43 21.57
N PRO A 131 6.86 10.17 22.87
CA PRO A 131 5.58 10.36 23.57
C PRO A 131 4.97 11.75 23.42
N ASN A 132 5.81 12.78 23.33
CA ASN A 132 5.39 14.19 23.27
C ASN A 132 4.88 14.63 21.87
N TYR A 133 5.08 13.84 20.82
CA TYR A 133 4.62 14.17 19.47
C TYR A 133 3.10 14.15 19.29
N LYS A 134 2.37 13.54 20.21
CA LYS A 134 0.90 13.52 20.16
C LYS A 134 0.25 14.86 20.52
N THR A 135 0.98 15.73 21.22
CA THR A 135 0.48 16.99 21.75
C THR A 135 0.94 18.23 20.99
N GLN A 136 2.04 18.13 20.23
CA GLN A 136 2.59 19.22 19.43
C GLN A 136 2.94 18.70 18.04
N LYS A 137 2.07 18.94 17.06
CA LYS A 137 2.29 18.57 15.66
C LYS A 137 2.55 19.84 14.84
N SER A 138 3.69 19.86 14.12
CA SER A 138 4.00 20.84 13.08
C SER A 138 4.86 20.16 12.03
N ASP A 139 4.77 20.63 10.79
CA ASP A 139 5.52 20.12 9.64
C ASP A 139 7.04 20.09 9.92
N LEU A 140 7.54 21.09 10.65
CA LEU A 140 8.95 21.16 11.05
C LEU A 140 9.35 20.04 12.03
N ILE A 141 8.50 19.79 13.02
CA ILE A 141 8.72 18.68 13.98
C ILE A 141 8.71 17.35 13.24
N ASP A 142 7.81 17.17 12.26
CA ASP A 142 7.73 15.96 11.46
C ASP A 142 8.96 15.81 10.55
N ALA A 143 9.43 16.87 9.88
CA ALA A 143 10.66 16.85 9.09
C ALA A 143 11.91 16.49 9.96
N CYS A 144 12.06 17.09 11.14
CA CYS A 144 13.15 16.78 12.06
C CYS A 144 13.08 15.33 12.57
N ARG A 145 11.88 14.82 12.85
CA ARG A 145 11.67 13.41 13.23
C ARG A 145 12.08 12.46 12.12
N ILE A 146 11.70 12.77 10.86
CA ILE A 146 12.09 11.99 9.68
C ILE A 146 13.62 11.96 9.56
N ALA A 147 14.31 13.11 9.66
CA ALA A 147 15.77 13.19 9.60
C ALA A 147 16.45 12.33 10.67
N ARG A 148 15.97 12.37 11.91
CA ARG A 148 16.45 11.52 13.01
C ARG A 148 16.22 10.04 12.75
N CYS A 149 15.01 9.66 12.33
CA CYS A 149 14.70 8.26 11.98
C CYS A 149 15.61 7.75 10.86
N LEU A 150 15.92 8.58 9.86
CA LEU A 150 16.90 8.26 8.80
C LEU A 150 18.27 7.99 9.38
N CYS A 151 18.80 8.92 10.19
CA CYS A 151 20.12 8.83 10.78
C CYS A 151 20.31 7.57 11.64
N PHE A 152 19.30 7.22 12.44
CA PHE A 152 19.37 6.08 13.36
C PHE A 152 18.80 4.78 12.79
N GLY A 153 18.40 4.73 11.52
CA GLY A 153 17.84 3.54 10.89
C GLY A 153 16.51 3.07 11.50
N GLN A 154 15.75 3.96 12.15
CA GLN A 154 14.50 3.64 12.86
C GLN A 154 13.28 3.69 11.97
N TYR A 155 13.34 2.99 10.84
CA TYR A 155 12.25 2.92 9.85
C TYR A 155 12.36 1.66 9.00
N LYS A 156 11.29 1.34 8.27
CA LYS A 156 11.31 0.38 7.17
C LYS A 156 11.18 1.10 5.84
N LYS A 157 12.04 0.78 4.89
CA LYS A 157 11.95 1.29 3.51
C LYS A 157 10.67 0.79 2.86
N VAL A 158 9.98 1.68 2.15
CA VAL A 158 8.92 1.31 1.23
C VAL A 158 9.58 0.84 -0.07
N PHE A 159 9.10 -0.26 -0.60
CA PHE A 159 9.51 -0.74 -1.92
C PHE A 159 8.92 0.19 -3.00
N VAL A 160 9.77 0.73 -3.84
CA VAL A 160 9.36 1.55 -5.00
C VAL A 160 9.28 0.61 -6.21
N PRO A 161 8.10 0.42 -6.79
CA PRO A 161 7.92 -0.42 -7.97
C PRO A 161 8.55 0.21 -9.21
N THR A 162 8.74 -0.61 -10.26
CA THR A 162 9.00 -0.07 -11.60
C THR A 162 7.79 0.71 -12.09
N GLU A 163 7.95 1.52 -13.13
CA GLU A 163 6.85 2.31 -13.70
C GLU A 163 5.73 1.41 -14.24
N GLU A 164 6.10 0.29 -14.86
CA GLU A 164 5.14 -0.69 -15.39
C GLU A 164 4.35 -1.38 -14.27
N ASP A 165 5.03 -1.80 -13.19
CA ASP A 165 4.34 -2.42 -12.04
C ASP A 165 3.43 -1.42 -11.32
N GLU A 166 3.86 -0.15 -11.25
CA GLU A 166 3.03 0.93 -10.71
C GLU A 166 1.79 1.15 -11.58
N ALA A 167 1.95 1.20 -12.91
CA ALA A 167 0.82 1.36 -13.83
C ALA A 167 -0.17 0.20 -13.73
N VAL A 168 0.31 -1.04 -13.66
CA VAL A 168 -0.54 -2.22 -13.45
C VAL A 168 -1.26 -2.16 -12.10
N LYS A 169 -0.58 -1.76 -11.05
CA LYS A 169 -1.16 -1.59 -9.71
C LYS A 169 -2.28 -0.54 -9.72
N GLU A 170 -2.07 0.62 -10.33
CA GLU A 170 -3.08 1.67 -10.44
C GLU A 170 -4.29 1.20 -11.27
N TYR A 171 -4.06 0.46 -12.35
CA TYR A 171 -5.14 -0.11 -13.16
C TYR A 171 -6.00 -1.10 -12.37
N ILE A 172 -5.38 -1.97 -11.57
CA ILE A 172 -6.09 -2.92 -10.71
C ILE A 172 -6.88 -2.19 -9.61
N ARG A 173 -6.31 -1.15 -9.01
CA ARG A 173 -7.00 -0.34 -8.01
C ARG A 173 -8.21 0.39 -8.58
N MET A 174 -8.07 1.00 -9.77
CA MET A 174 -9.20 1.61 -10.50
C MET A 174 -10.32 0.59 -10.76
N ARG A 175 -9.97 -0.64 -11.16
CA ARG A 175 -10.94 -1.74 -11.32
C ARG A 175 -11.66 -2.05 -10.01
N ASP A 176 -10.95 -2.10 -8.88
CA ASP A 176 -11.54 -2.39 -7.56
C ASP A 176 -12.41 -1.25 -7.04
N ASP A 177 -12.07 -0.01 -7.35
CA ASP A 177 -12.91 1.16 -7.07
C ASP A 177 -14.21 1.08 -7.87
N THR A 178 -14.14 0.70 -9.14
CA THR A 178 -15.32 0.48 -9.99
C THR A 178 -16.20 -0.65 -9.44
N GLN A 179 -15.61 -1.73 -8.92
CA GLN A 179 -16.35 -2.81 -8.25
C GLN A 179 -17.07 -2.29 -6.99
N THR A 180 -16.45 -1.38 -6.27
CA THR A 180 -17.05 -0.75 -5.07
C THR A 180 -18.21 0.16 -5.47
N MET A 181 -18.05 0.96 -6.52
CA MET A 181 -19.14 1.80 -7.08
C MET A 181 -20.33 0.94 -7.55
N LEU A 182 -20.06 -0.16 -8.26
CA LEU A 182 -21.11 -1.09 -8.70
C LEU A 182 -21.87 -1.70 -7.52
N LYS A 183 -21.14 -2.07 -6.45
CA LYS A 183 -21.78 -2.59 -5.22
C LYS A 183 -22.69 -1.53 -4.58
N GLN A 184 -22.23 -0.29 -4.50
CA GLN A 184 -23.04 0.83 -3.98
C GLN A 184 -24.27 1.09 -4.81
N THR A 185 -24.15 1.13 -6.15
CA THR A 185 -25.27 1.30 -7.08
C THR A 185 -26.30 0.16 -6.92
N LYS A 186 -25.84 -1.09 -6.80
CA LYS A 186 -26.72 -2.23 -6.51
C LYS A 186 -27.49 -2.04 -5.21
N GLN A 187 -26.85 -1.56 -4.14
CA GLN A 187 -27.51 -1.29 -2.87
C GLN A 187 -28.54 -0.15 -2.99
N GLN A 188 -28.19 0.92 -3.73
CA GLN A 188 -29.08 2.06 -3.99
C GLN A 188 -30.34 1.63 -4.74
N ILE A 189 -30.23 0.80 -5.78
CA ILE A 189 -31.36 0.26 -6.52
C ILE A 189 -32.28 -0.56 -5.60
N ILE A 190 -31.73 -1.48 -4.83
CA ILE A 190 -32.56 -2.29 -3.89
C ILE A 190 -33.23 -1.41 -2.85
N ALA A 191 -32.51 -0.44 -2.28
CA ALA A 191 -33.07 0.49 -1.30
C ALA A 191 -34.16 1.37 -1.90
N PHE A 192 -34.01 1.81 -3.16
CA PHE A 192 -35.03 2.54 -3.90
C PHE A 192 -36.30 1.70 -4.06
N CYS A 193 -36.19 0.47 -4.58
CA CYS A 193 -37.34 -0.43 -4.72
C CYS A 193 -38.03 -0.69 -3.36
N THR A 194 -37.25 -0.94 -2.30
CA THR A 194 -37.79 -1.19 -0.95
C THR A 194 -38.59 -0.01 -0.43
N ARG A 195 -38.11 1.23 -0.60
CA ARG A 195 -38.84 2.46 -0.19
C ARG A 195 -40.16 2.65 -0.92
N HIS A 196 -40.30 2.09 -2.12
CA HIS A 196 -41.53 2.12 -2.90
C HIS A 196 -42.40 0.87 -2.73
N GLY A 197 -42.13 0.03 -1.72
CA GLY A 197 -42.91 -1.19 -1.45
C GLY A 197 -42.71 -2.29 -2.48
N LEU A 198 -41.69 -2.22 -3.34
CA LEU A 198 -41.41 -3.17 -4.39
C LEU A 198 -40.40 -4.21 -3.90
N ALA A 199 -40.80 -5.48 -3.95
CA ALA A 199 -39.95 -6.60 -3.56
C ALA A 199 -39.88 -7.63 -4.70
N TYR A 200 -38.67 -8.04 -5.06
CA TYR A 200 -38.48 -9.13 -6.02
C TYR A 200 -38.81 -10.47 -5.38
N ALA A 201 -39.74 -11.22 -5.98
CA ALA A 201 -40.17 -12.51 -5.43
C ALA A 201 -39.15 -13.65 -5.64
N GLY A 202 -38.13 -13.45 -6.48
CA GLY A 202 -37.11 -14.45 -6.74
C GLY A 202 -36.07 -14.58 -5.61
N LYS A 203 -35.39 -15.74 -5.55
CA LYS A 203 -34.39 -16.05 -4.50
C LYS A 203 -33.04 -15.37 -4.73
N THR A 204 -32.70 -15.02 -5.97
CA THR A 204 -31.34 -14.54 -6.33
C THR A 204 -31.42 -13.22 -7.08
N TYR A 205 -30.82 -12.21 -6.51
CA TYR A 205 -30.69 -10.87 -7.12
C TYR A 205 -29.57 -10.84 -8.18
N TRP A 206 -29.63 -9.88 -9.08
CA TRP A 206 -28.63 -9.57 -10.12
C TRP A 206 -28.44 -10.70 -11.14
N THR A 207 -29.47 -11.54 -11.30
CA THR A 207 -29.63 -12.46 -12.42
C THR A 207 -30.36 -11.77 -13.55
N GLN A 208 -30.32 -12.35 -14.75
CA GLN A 208 -31.07 -11.83 -15.92
C GLN A 208 -32.56 -11.60 -15.58
N LYS A 209 -33.21 -12.57 -14.91
CA LYS A 209 -34.60 -12.44 -14.44
C LYS A 209 -34.86 -11.29 -13.48
N HIS A 210 -33.88 -10.99 -12.59
CA HIS A 210 -33.99 -9.84 -11.69
C HIS A 210 -33.86 -8.53 -12.43
N LEU A 211 -32.95 -8.46 -13.44
CA LEU A 211 -32.76 -7.27 -14.25
C LEU A 211 -33.98 -7.00 -15.11
N GLU A 212 -34.54 -8.02 -15.73
CA GLU A 212 -35.81 -7.93 -16.47
C GLU A 212 -36.94 -7.42 -15.59
N TRP A 213 -37.04 -7.94 -14.34
CA TRP A 213 -38.04 -7.45 -13.39
C TRP A 213 -37.81 -5.96 -13.07
N LEU A 214 -36.61 -5.50 -12.84
CA LEU A 214 -36.28 -4.09 -12.59
C LEU A 214 -36.64 -3.21 -13.79
N GLU A 215 -36.41 -3.65 -15.02
CA GLU A 215 -36.73 -2.94 -16.27
C GLU A 215 -38.24 -2.81 -16.54
N HIS A 216 -39.01 -3.77 -16.05
CA HIS A 216 -40.48 -3.75 -16.21
C HIS A 216 -41.20 -3.02 -15.05
N LEU A 217 -40.48 -2.50 -14.05
CA LEU A 217 -41.12 -1.69 -13.03
C LEU A 217 -41.61 -0.36 -13.60
N THR A 218 -42.85 -0.02 -13.27
CA THR A 218 -43.48 1.24 -13.69
C THR A 218 -43.91 2.04 -12.47
N PHE A 219 -43.74 3.34 -12.56
CA PHE A 219 -44.13 4.30 -11.54
C PHE A 219 -45.14 5.30 -12.14
N SER A 220 -46.16 5.67 -11.36
CA SER A 220 -47.11 6.72 -11.76
C SER A 220 -46.46 8.11 -11.80
N ASN A 221 -45.41 8.32 -10.99
CA ASN A 221 -44.65 9.55 -10.98
C ASN A 221 -43.44 9.43 -11.92
N ALA A 222 -43.37 10.34 -12.92
CA ALA A 222 -42.34 10.36 -13.94
C ALA A 222 -40.90 10.47 -13.34
N LEU A 223 -40.71 11.24 -12.25
CA LEU A 223 -39.40 11.38 -11.64
C LEU A 223 -38.91 10.10 -10.95
N PHE A 224 -39.82 9.26 -10.44
CA PHE A 224 -39.44 7.95 -9.91
C PHE A 224 -39.03 6.99 -11.03
N GLN A 225 -39.72 7.07 -12.16
CA GLN A 225 -39.36 6.26 -13.36
C GLN A 225 -38.01 6.69 -13.90
N GLU A 226 -37.76 7.98 -14.03
CA GLU A 226 -36.45 8.55 -14.41
C GLU A 226 -35.36 8.14 -13.46
N THR A 227 -35.59 8.28 -12.13
CA THR A 227 -34.62 7.91 -11.10
C THR A 227 -34.20 6.42 -11.20
N LEU A 228 -35.16 5.51 -11.39
CA LEU A 228 -34.84 4.10 -11.61
C LEU A 228 -34.04 3.91 -12.90
N GLY A 229 -34.43 4.59 -13.99
CA GLY A 229 -33.74 4.54 -15.28
C GLY A 229 -32.27 4.94 -15.16
N GLU A 230 -31.97 6.04 -14.48
CA GLU A 230 -30.60 6.53 -14.26
C GLU A 230 -29.77 5.56 -13.39
N TYR A 231 -30.35 4.98 -12.35
CA TYR A 231 -29.68 3.94 -11.58
C TYR A 231 -29.34 2.69 -12.42
N LEU A 232 -30.27 2.25 -13.26
CA LEU A 232 -30.06 1.09 -14.15
C LEU A 232 -29.02 1.38 -15.23
N LEU A 233 -29.01 2.59 -15.80
CA LEU A 233 -27.99 3.04 -16.74
C LEU A 233 -26.60 3.02 -16.10
N THR A 234 -26.48 3.58 -14.90
CA THR A 234 -25.23 3.56 -14.11
C THR A 234 -24.76 2.13 -13.81
N TYR A 235 -25.69 1.26 -13.41
CA TYR A 235 -25.38 -0.16 -13.17
C TYR A 235 -24.82 -0.85 -14.42
N ARG A 236 -25.45 -0.65 -15.59
CA ARG A 236 -25.01 -1.25 -16.86
C ARG A 236 -23.61 -0.75 -17.23
N LYS A 237 -23.38 0.56 -17.20
CA LYS A 237 -22.09 1.17 -17.52
C LYS A 237 -20.96 0.67 -16.63
N LEU A 238 -21.20 0.57 -15.31
CA LEU A 238 -20.20 0.05 -14.37
C LEU A 238 -19.93 -1.44 -14.58
N SER A 239 -20.95 -2.23 -14.93
CA SER A 239 -20.80 -3.67 -15.23
C SER A 239 -19.98 -3.89 -16.50
N GLU A 240 -20.27 -3.17 -17.58
CA GLU A 240 -19.50 -3.21 -18.84
C GLU A 240 -18.04 -2.78 -18.65
N ASN A 241 -17.82 -1.73 -17.87
CA ASN A 241 -16.48 -1.29 -17.53
C ASN A 241 -15.69 -2.39 -16.79
N LEU A 242 -16.30 -3.05 -15.79
CA LEU A 242 -15.66 -4.13 -15.04
C LEU A 242 -15.29 -5.31 -15.94
N GLU A 243 -16.18 -5.72 -16.84
CA GLU A 243 -15.89 -6.80 -17.80
C GLU A 243 -14.71 -6.44 -18.71
N ARG A 244 -14.63 -5.17 -19.14
CA ARG A 244 -13.51 -4.68 -19.95
C ARG A 244 -12.21 -4.66 -19.15
N TYR A 245 -12.24 -4.21 -17.89
CA TYR A 245 -11.07 -4.18 -17.02
C TYR A 245 -10.60 -5.58 -16.66
N ASP A 246 -11.51 -6.50 -16.37
CA ASP A 246 -11.18 -7.89 -16.08
C ASP A 246 -10.51 -8.57 -17.28
N ARG A 247 -11.00 -8.34 -18.51
CA ARG A 247 -10.34 -8.83 -19.73
C ARG A 247 -8.93 -8.25 -19.88
N ARG A 248 -8.75 -6.95 -19.63
CA ARG A 248 -7.43 -6.33 -19.72
C ARG A 248 -6.45 -6.87 -18.69
N ILE A 249 -6.90 -7.12 -17.46
CA ILE A 249 -6.08 -7.76 -16.42
C ILE A 249 -5.71 -9.19 -16.82
N GLU A 250 -6.62 -9.93 -17.45
CA GLU A 250 -6.32 -11.27 -17.97
C GLU A 250 -5.26 -11.22 -19.09
N GLU A 251 -5.36 -10.26 -20.02
CA GLU A 251 -4.33 -10.04 -21.05
C GLU A 251 -2.96 -9.71 -20.43
N LEU A 252 -2.92 -8.75 -19.47
CA LEU A 252 -1.70 -8.36 -18.78
C LEU A 252 -1.08 -9.54 -18.01
N SER A 253 -1.89 -10.45 -17.49
CA SER A 253 -1.41 -11.63 -16.78
C SER A 253 -0.66 -12.64 -17.65
N GLN A 254 -0.80 -12.55 -18.98
CA GLN A 254 -0.10 -13.39 -19.96
C GLN A 254 1.25 -12.80 -20.39
N ASP A 255 1.56 -11.58 -19.97
CA ASP A 255 2.87 -10.98 -20.17
C ASP A 255 3.97 -11.83 -19.53
N GLU A 256 5.13 -11.96 -20.21
CA GLU A 256 6.28 -12.77 -19.75
C GLU A 256 6.68 -12.45 -18.31
N ARG A 257 6.53 -11.19 -17.90
CA ARG A 257 6.83 -10.68 -16.55
C ARG A 257 5.96 -11.32 -15.46
N TYR A 258 4.70 -11.64 -15.78
CA TYR A 258 3.71 -12.08 -14.78
C TYR A 258 3.28 -13.53 -14.94
N ALA A 259 3.28 -14.07 -16.16
CA ALA A 259 2.61 -15.30 -16.54
C ALA A 259 2.99 -16.49 -15.63
N GLU A 260 4.29 -16.73 -15.41
CA GLU A 260 4.74 -17.82 -14.55
C GLU A 260 4.25 -17.67 -13.11
N ASN A 261 4.38 -16.49 -12.54
CA ASN A 261 4.02 -16.21 -11.15
C ASN A 261 2.50 -16.20 -10.94
N VAL A 262 1.73 -15.70 -11.91
CA VAL A 262 0.27 -15.78 -11.92
C VAL A 262 -0.15 -17.25 -11.95
N GLY A 263 0.46 -18.06 -12.82
CA GLY A 263 0.22 -19.50 -12.89
C GLY A 263 0.40 -20.19 -11.54
N LYS A 264 1.55 -19.94 -10.88
CA LYS A 264 1.86 -20.48 -9.54
C LYS A 264 0.79 -20.07 -8.51
N LEU A 265 0.44 -18.81 -8.44
CA LEU A 265 -0.52 -18.27 -7.47
C LEU A 265 -1.94 -18.80 -7.71
N CYS A 266 -2.34 -18.92 -8.97
CA CYS A 266 -3.65 -19.47 -9.37
C CYS A 266 -3.81 -20.97 -9.05
N CYS A 267 -2.74 -21.68 -8.69
CA CYS A 267 -2.83 -23.05 -8.16
C CYS A 267 -3.53 -23.13 -6.80
N PHE A 268 -3.55 -22.03 -6.03
CA PHE A 268 -4.27 -22.00 -4.76
C PHE A 268 -5.77 -21.82 -4.94
N LYS A 269 -6.54 -22.58 -4.17
CA LYS A 269 -7.99 -22.39 -4.09
C LYS A 269 -8.30 -20.98 -3.56
N GLY A 270 -9.16 -20.23 -4.27
CA GLY A 270 -9.56 -18.88 -3.90
C GLY A 270 -8.70 -17.76 -4.50
N ILE A 271 -7.57 -18.07 -5.12
CA ILE A 271 -6.77 -17.11 -5.86
C ILE A 271 -7.04 -17.32 -7.36
N ALA A 272 -7.49 -16.28 -8.03
CA ALA A 272 -7.66 -16.21 -9.48
C ALA A 272 -6.81 -15.05 -10.03
N THR A 273 -6.79 -14.86 -11.34
CA THR A 273 -5.95 -13.90 -12.07
C THR A 273 -5.93 -12.52 -11.42
N HIS A 274 -7.09 -11.92 -11.14
CA HIS A 274 -7.17 -10.61 -10.48
C HIS A 274 -6.44 -10.59 -9.13
N THR A 275 -6.64 -11.59 -8.26
CA THR A 275 -5.98 -11.64 -6.94
C THR A 275 -4.48 -11.90 -7.08
N ALA A 276 -4.07 -12.74 -8.04
CA ALA A 276 -2.67 -13.02 -8.32
C ALA A 276 -1.95 -11.76 -8.83
N MET A 277 -2.52 -11.06 -9.81
CA MET A 277 -2.00 -9.80 -10.34
C MET A 277 -1.93 -8.70 -9.27
N SER A 278 -2.94 -8.60 -8.40
CA SER A 278 -2.91 -7.69 -7.26
C SER A 278 -1.77 -8.00 -6.29
N LEU A 279 -1.53 -9.27 -5.98
CA LEU A 279 -0.42 -9.69 -5.14
C LEU A 279 0.93 -9.31 -5.76
N LEU A 280 1.12 -9.57 -7.05
CA LEU A 280 2.37 -9.30 -7.75
C LEU A 280 2.65 -7.81 -7.85
N SER A 281 1.68 -6.99 -8.26
CA SER A 281 1.85 -5.55 -8.45
C SER A 281 2.00 -4.77 -7.13
N GLU A 282 1.35 -5.21 -6.05
CA GLU A 282 1.44 -4.56 -4.74
C GLU A 282 2.67 -4.97 -3.93
N VAL A 283 3.12 -6.21 -4.10
CA VAL A 283 4.26 -6.76 -3.36
C VAL A 283 5.57 -6.49 -4.10
N GLY A 284 5.58 -6.63 -5.43
CA GLY A 284 6.78 -6.59 -6.25
C GLY A 284 7.69 -7.78 -5.96
N ASP A 285 8.68 -7.59 -5.13
CA ASP A 285 9.63 -8.63 -4.73
C ASP A 285 9.25 -9.28 -3.38
N PHE A 286 8.92 -10.57 -3.40
CA PHE A 286 8.61 -11.35 -2.20
C PHE A 286 9.85 -11.69 -1.35
N SER A 287 11.05 -11.68 -1.94
CA SER A 287 12.30 -11.98 -1.25
C SER A 287 12.68 -10.90 -0.21
N ARG A 288 12.12 -9.69 -0.34
CA ARG A 288 12.29 -8.61 0.65
C ARG A 288 11.70 -8.93 2.04
N PHE A 289 10.91 -9.98 2.14
CA PHE A 289 10.38 -10.45 3.42
C PHE A 289 11.22 -11.66 3.88
N PRO A 290 11.96 -11.55 4.99
CA PRO A 290 12.85 -12.62 5.46
C PRO A 290 12.09 -13.86 5.93
N SER A 291 10.79 -13.77 6.17
CA SER A 291 9.95 -14.89 6.61
C SER A 291 8.48 -14.72 6.22
N ALA A 292 7.74 -15.81 6.25
CA ALA A 292 6.30 -15.83 6.03
C ALA A 292 5.54 -14.98 7.07
N GLU A 293 6.04 -14.90 8.30
CA GLU A 293 5.51 -14.05 9.36
C GLU A 293 5.68 -12.57 9.02
N SER A 294 6.84 -12.19 8.48
CA SER A 294 7.11 -10.81 8.02
C SER A 294 6.17 -10.41 6.90
N PHE A 295 5.90 -11.30 5.95
CA PHE A 295 4.90 -11.07 4.90
C PHE A 295 3.49 -10.96 5.46
N SER A 296 3.11 -11.84 6.40
CA SER A 296 1.81 -11.75 7.09
C SER A 296 1.66 -10.46 7.88
N ALA A 297 2.74 -9.94 8.47
CA ALA A 297 2.76 -8.65 9.16
C ALA A 297 2.57 -7.47 8.19
N PHE A 298 3.20 -7.53 7.01
CA PHE A 298 2.99 -6.56 5.94
C PHE A 298 1.52 -6.49 5.48
N LEU A 299 0.80 -7.61 5.52
CA LEU A 299 -0.63 -7.66 5.26
C LEU A 299 -1.49 -7.22 6.47
N GLY A 300 -0.88 -7.03 7.65
CA GLY A 300 -1.59 -6.73 8.90
C GLY A 300 -2.51 -7.86 9.39
N LEU A 301 -2.18 -9.11 9.05
CA LEU A 301 -2.92 -10.31 9.44
C LEU A 301 -2.37 -10.96 10.72
N VAL A 302 -1.27 -10.46 11.28
CA VAL A 302 -0.72 -10.94 12.55
C VAL A 302 -1.52 -10.37 13.72
N PRO A 303 -1.72 -11.14 14.81
CA PRO A 303 -2.37 -10.63 15.99
C PRO A 303 -1.49 -9.58 16.70
N SER A 304 -2.12 -8.60 17.33
CA SER A 304 -1.45 -7.76 18.31
C SER A 304 -1.04 -8.61 19.51
N GLN A 305 0.12 -8.30 20.09
CA GLN A 305 0.62 -9.03 21.24
C GLN A 305 0.91 -8.05 22.38
N HIS A 306 0.31 -8.34 23.54
CA HIS A 306 0.59 -7.67 24.79
C HIS A 306 1.02 -8.75 25.77
N SER A 307 2.32 -8.95 25.91
CA SER A 307 2.89 -9.99 26.77
C SER A 307 3.73 -9.34 27.83
N SER A 308 3.56 -9.72 29.07
CA SER A 308 4.42 -9.41 30.20
C SER A 308 4.83 -10.71 30.89
N SER A 309 6.13 -10.92 31.08
CA SER A 309 6.67 -12.14 31.72
C SER A 309 6.13 -13.43 31.06
N ASP A 310 5.48 -14.30 31.81
CA ASP A 310 5.05 -15.63 31.38
C ASP A 310 3.66 -15.66 30.69
N SER A 311 2.95 -14.54 30.64
CA SER A 311 1.60 -14.50 30.02
C SER A 311 1.62 -13.90 28.63
N ARG A 312 1.19 -14.72 27.63
CA ARG A 312 1.05 -14.32 26.23
C ARG A 312 -0.41 -13.98 25.90
N HIS A 313 -0.73 -12.70 25.82
CA HIS A 313 -2.04 -12.24 25.41
C HIS A 313 -2.03 -11.80 23.93
N LEU A 314 -2.78 -12.54 23.10
CA LEU A 314 -2.96 -12.22 21.67
C LEU A 314 -4.30 -11.51 21.50
N GLY A 315 -4.24 -10.29 20.95
CA GLY A 315 -5.42 -9.48 20.61
C GLY A 315 -5.93 -9.73 19.19
N ALA A 316 -6.69 -8.76 18.68
CA ALA A 316 -7.13 -8.75 17.28
C ALA A 316 -5.94 -8.59 16.33
N ILE A 317 -6.15 -8.77 15.02
CA ILE A 317 -5.11 -8.50 14.02
C ILE A 317 -4.72 -7.02 14.03
N THR A 318 -3.45 -6.75 13.75
CA THR A 318 -2.88 -5.38 13.82
C THR A 318 -3.53 -4.42 12.83
N LYS A 319 -3.99 -4.91 11.67
CA LYS A 319 -4.53 -4.11 10.55
C LYS A 319 -3.53 -3.07 10.01
N THR A 320 -2.29 -3.11 10.41
CA THR A 320 -1.19 -2.29 9.87
C THR A 320 -0.79 -2.79 8.48
N GLY A 321 -0.21 -1.92 7.66
CA GLY A 321 0.28 -2.29 6.32
C GLY A 321 -0.83 -2.35 5.25
N ASN A 322 -0.64 -3.19 4.22
CA ASN A 322 -1.46 -3.14 3.00
C ASN A 322 -2.90 -3.63 3.21
N SER A 323 -3.84 -2.69 3.30
CA SER A 323 -5.27 -2.98 3.51
C SER A 323 -5.93 -3.63 2.29
N HIS A 324 -5.49 -3.27 1.09
CA HIS A 324 -6.00 -3.82 -0.18
C HIS A 324 -5.72 -5.33 -0.26
N LEU A 325 -4.46 -5.73 -0.10
CA LEU A 325 -4.08 -7.14 -0.10
C LEU A 325 -4.69 -7.91 1.08
N ARG A 326 -4.80 -7.31 2.27
CA ARG A 326 -5.47 -7.94 3.41
C ARG A 326 -6.93 -8.29 3.08
N ARG A 327 -7.66 -7.40 2.40
CA ARG A 327 -9.03 -7.65 1.93
C ARG A 327 -9.05 -8.83 0.97
N LEU A 328 -8.23 -8.80 -0.08
CA LEU A 328 -8.17 -9.86 -1.11
C LEU A 328 -7.80 -11.23 -0.51
N MET A 329 -6.82 -11.28 0.38
CA MET A 329 -6.45 -12.52 1.06
C MET A 329 -7.56 -13.07 1.95
N THR A 330 -8.34 -12.19 2.59
CA THR A 330 -9.51 -12.58 3.40
C THR A 330 -10.65 -13.09 2.51
N GLU A 331 -10.87 -12.49 1.35
CA GLU A 331 -11.82 -12.96 0.34
C GLU A 331 -11.40 -14.31 -0.26
N ALA A 332 -10.12 -14.48 -0.61
CA ALA A 332 -9.57 -15.75 -1.06
C ALA A 332 -9.74 -16.86 -0.01
N ALA A 333 -9.49 -16.54 1.26
CA ALA A 333 -9.68 -17.48 2.37
C ALA A 333 -11.14 -17.94 2.53
N ALA A 334 -12.12 -17.17 2.10
CA ALA A 334 -13.52 -17.58 2.12
C ALA A 334 -13.80 -18.81 1.23
N ALA A 335 -12.96 -19.10 0.24
CA ALA A 335 -13.09 -20.32 -0.57
C ALA A 335 -12.91 -21.59 0.25
N TYR A 336 -12.20 -21.52 1.36
CA TYR A 336 -11.93 -22.67 2.25
C TYR A 336 -13.07 -22.99 3.23
N ASN A 337 -14.16 -22.19 3.23
CA ASN A 337 -15.33 -22.50 4.04
C ASN A 337 -16.23 -23.61 3.46
N ARG A 338 -16.01 -24.01 2.20
CA ARG A 338 -16.84 -24.97 1.44
C ARG A 338 -16.01 -26.10 0.83
N GLY A 339 -16.66 -27.21 0.55
CA GLY A 339 -16.12 -28.37 -0.13
C GLY A 339 -15.45 -29.39 0.80
N ALA A 340 -15.31 -30.61 0.31
CA ALA A 340 -14.59 -31.67 1.00
C ALA A 340 -13.07 -31.44 0.95
N ILE A 341 -12.36 -31.96 1.95
CA ILE A 341 -10.89 -31.94 2.01
C ILE A 341 -10.33 -32.74 0.82
N GLY A 342 -9.34 -32.19 0.15
CA GLY A 342 -8.66 -32.82 -1.03
C GLY A 342 -9.49 -32.77 -2.32
N LYS A 343 -10.76 -32.35 -2.30
CA LYS A 343 -11.58 -32.28 -3.52
C LYS A 343 -11.37 -30.95 -4.25
N LYS A 344 -10.94 -31.04 -5.51
CA LYS A 344 -10.76 -29.90 -6.40
C LYS A 344 -11.99 -29.68 -7.29
N SER A 345 -12.36 -28.40 -7.53
CA SER A 345 -13.33 -28.04 -8.54
C SER A 345 -12.71 -28.16 -9.95
N THR A 346 -13.55 -28.29 -10.98
CA THR A 346 -13.10 -28.27 -12.38
C THR A 346 -12.35 -26.98 -12.71
N MET A 347 -12.81 -25.83 -12.22
CA MET A 347 -12.14 -24.54 -12.39
C MET A 347 -10.74 -24.52 -11.79
N LEU A 348 -10.54 -25.11 -10.61
CA LEU A 348 -9.21 -25.17 -9.97
C LEU A 348 -8.27 -26.08 -10.76
N ARG A 349 -8.75 -27.24 -11.23
CA ARG A 349 -7.96 -28.13 -12.07
C ARG A 349 -7.48 -27.44 -13.35
N LYS A 350 -8.39 -26.74 -14.04
CA LYS A 350 -8.05 -25.97 -15.25
C LYS A 350 -6.97 -24.91 -14.99
N ARG A 351 -7.04 -24.19 -13.85
CA ARG A 351 -6.01 -23.22 -13.50
C ARG A 351 -4.65 -23.82 -13.13
N GLN A 352 -4.65 -25.08 -12.69
CA GLN A 352 -3.42 -25.82 -12.37
C GLN A 352 -2.76 -26.45 -13.61
N GLU A 353 -3.50 -26.60 -14.71
CA GLU A 353 -2.97 -27.14 -15.97
C GLU A 353 -1.76 -26.32 -16.45
N GLY A 354 -0.73 -26.99 -16.92
CA GLY A 354 0.52 -26.37 -17.40
C GLY A 354 1.53 -25.97 -16.32
N ASN A 355 1.15 -25.99 -15.03
CA ASN A 355 2.10 -25.73 -13.95
C ASN A 355 2.91 -26.98 -13.58
N ARG A 356 4.10 -26.79 -13.02
CA ARG A 356 4.97 -27.88 -12.57
C ARG A 356 4.31 -28.70 -11.48
N PRO A 357 4.52 -30.06 -11.47
CA PRO A 357 3.88 -30.96 -10.49
C PRO A 357 4.14 -30.56 -9.03
N GLU A 358 5.36 -30.13 -8.70
CA GLU A 358 5.72 -29.69 -7.35
C GLU A 358 4.97 -28.44 -6.89
N VAL A 359 4.70 -27.49 -7.81
CA VAL A 359 3.90 -26.27 -7.55
C VAL A 359 2.46 -26.67 -7.23
N ILE A 360 1.89 -27.56 -8.04
CA ILE A 360 0.53 -28.06 -7.84
C ILE A 360 0.43 -28.81 -6.51
N ALA A 361 1.37 -29.71 -6.22
CA ALA A 361 1.40 -30.50 -4.99
C ALA A 361 1.49 -29.60 -3.75
N TYR A 362 2.33 -28.57 -3.77
CA TYR A 362 2.44 -27.60 -2.69
C TYR A 362 1.12 -26.83 -2.46
N ALA A 363 0.49 -26.34 -3.53
CA ALA A 363 -0.78 -25.63 -3.45
C ALA A 363 -1.91 -26.55 -2.93
N ASP A 364 -1.92 -27.81 -3.31
CA ASP A 364 -2.88 -28.82 -2.84
C ASP A 364 -2.69 -29.14 -1.36
N LYS A 365 -1.46 -29.41 -0.91
CA LYS A 365 -1.08 -29.57 0.50
C LYS A 365 -1.54 -28.38 1.34
N GLY A 366 -1.29 -27.16 0.83
CA GLY A 366 -1.78 -25.92 1.44
C GLY A 366 -3.30 -25.88 1.52
N SER A 367 -3.99 -26.18 0.43
CA SER A 367 -5.45 -26.15 0.36
C SER A 367 -6.12 -27.13 1.33
N GLU A 368 -5.58 -28.34 1.46
CA GLU A 368 -6.07 -29.32 2.44
C GLU A 368 -5.86 -28.83 3.88
N ARG A 369 -4.67 -28.36 4.20
CA ARG A 369 -4.33 -27.85 5.52
C ARG A 369 -5.21 -26.67 5.91
N LEU A 370 -5.42 -25.73 5.01
CA LEU A 370 -6.28 -24.56 5.24
C LEU A 370 -7.74 -24.97 5.46
N ARG A 371 -8.24 -25.94 4.70
CA ARG A 371 -9.58 -26.47 4.89
C ARG A 371 -9.74 -27.18 6.25
N ARG A 372 -8.78 -28.02 6.63
CA ARG A 372 -8.77 -28.68 7.96
C ARG A 372 -8.74 -27.65 9.08
N LYS A 373 -7.90 -26.63 8.95
CA LYS A 373 -7.84 -25.53 9.92
C LYS A 373 -9.16 -24.79 10.08
N TYR A 374 -9.82 -24.46 8.95
CA TYR A 374 -11.12 -23.81 9.00
C TYR A 374 -12.15 -24.66 9.76
N ILE A 375 -12.24 -25.94 9.43
CA ILE A 375 -13.15 -26.91 10.09
C ILE A 375 -12.85 -26.98 11.58
N HIS A 376 -11.58 -27.15 11.96
CA HIS A 376 -11.15 -27.23 13.35
C HIS A 376 -11.55 -25.99 14.16
N LEU A 377 -11.31 -24.80 13.61
CA LEU A 377 -11.68 -23.54 14.27
C LEU A 377 -13.20 -23.38 14.45
N MET A 378 -13.98 -23.79 13.45
CA MET A 378 -15.44 -23.68 13.48
C MET A 378 -16.10 -24.73 14.38
N LEU A 379 -15.71 -25.99 14.24
CA LEU A 379 -16.39 -27.12 14.91
C LEU A 379 -15.81 -27.39 16.30
N ASN A 380 -14.49 -27.48 16.44
CA ASN A 380 -13.86 -27.85 17.70
C ASN A 380 -13.72 -26.62 18.64
N ASN A 381 -13.27 -25.50 18.09
CA ASN A 381 -13.02 -24.30 18.89
C ASN A 381 -14.22 -23.32 18.91
N LYS A 382 -15.30 -23.62 18.19
CA LYS A 382 -16.52 -22.81 18.10
C LYS A 382 -16.26 -21.32 17.85
N LYS A 383 -15.20 -20.99 17.07
CA LYS A 383 -14.86 -19.61 16.75
C LYS A 383 -15.82 -19.03 15.70
N PRO A 384 -16.17 -17.75 15.76
CA PRO A 384 -16.94 -17.08 14.71
C PRO A 384 -16.29 -17.24 13.34
N SER A 385 -17.11 -17.37 12.28
CA SER A 385 -16.68 -17.64 10.91
C SER A 385 -15.67 -16.59 10.37
N ASN A 386 -15.84 -15.32 10.73
CA ASN A 386 -14.90 -14.27 10.35
C ASN A 386 -13.53 -14.43 11.03
N ILE A 387 -13.46 -14.86 12.27
CA ILE A 387 -12.19 -15.14 12.96
C ILE A 387 -11.50 -16.34 12.30
N ALA A 388 -12.25 -17.41 11.98
CA ALA A 388 -11.71 -18.56 11.27
C ALA A 388 -11.17 -18.19 9.89
N LYS A 389 -11.89 -17.35 9.12
CA LYS A 389 -11.43 -16.85 7.82
C LYS A 389 -10.12 -16.06 7.92
N ILE A 390 -10.00 -15.15 8.90
CA ILE A 390 -8.77 -14.38 9.11
C ILE A 390 -7.59 -15.27 9.47
N ALA A 391 -7.79 -16.29 10.32
CA ALA A 391 -6.75 -17.24 10.65
C ALA A 391 -6.30 -18.07 9.45
N VAL A 392 -7.24 -18.42 8.55
CA VAL A 392 -6.95 -19.09 7.28
C VAL A 392 -6.25 -18.14 6.31
N ALA A 393 -6.68 -16.88 6.21
CA ALA A 393 -6.05 -15.86 5.36
C ALA A 393 -4.57 -15.65 5.73
N ARG A 394 -4.25 -15.60 7.02
CA ARG A 394 -2.87 -15.48 7.49
C ARG A 394 -2.02 -16.69 7.05
N GLU A 395 -2.55 -17.88 7.19
CA GLU A 395 -1.80 -19.09 6.79
C GLU A 395 -1.72 -19.24 5.27
N LEU A 396 -2.76 -18.83 4.53
CA LEU A 396 -2.70 -18.75 3.07
C LEU A 396 -1.60 -17.77 2.62
N ALA A 397 -1.44 -16.64 3.32
CA ALA A 397 -0.33 -15.71 3.05
C ALA A 397 1.04 -16.38 3.25
N CYS A 398 1.19 -17.22 4.27
CA CYS A 398 2.43 -17.99 4.45
C CYS A 398 2.69 -18.94 3.27
N PHE A 399 1.68 -19.64 2.78
CA PHE A 399 1.80 -20.51 1.60
C PHE A 399 2.12 -19.72 0.32
N VAL A 400 1.49 -18.55 0.14
CA VAL A 400 1.79 -17.64 -0.98
C VAL A 400 3.26 -17.20 -0.92
N TRP A 401 3.73 -16.76 0.22
CA TRP A 401 5.14 -16.38 0.41
C TRP A 401 6.08 -17.56 0.10
N GLY A 402 5.81 -18.73 0.64
CA GLY A 402 6.61 -19.93 0.38
C GLY A 402 6.67 -20.32 -1.10
N MET A 403 5.53 -20.22 -1.82
CA MET A 403 5.45 -20.44 -3.26
C MET A 403 6.32 -19.44 -4.04
N MET A 404 6.24 -18.17 -3.70
CA MET A 404 6.91 -17.08 -4.42
C MET A 404 8.41 -17.00 -4.13
N THR A 405 8.86 -17.58 -3.00
CA THR A 405 10.29 -17.61 -2.60
C THR A 405 10.92 -19.00 -2.76
N ASN A 406 10.25 -19.91 -3.48
CA ASN A 406 10.68 -21.30 -3.72
C ASN A 406 10.88 -22.17 -2.46
N HIS A 407 10.22 -21.84 -1.34
CA HIS A 407 10.15 -22.69 -0.15
C HIS A 407 8.98 -23.67 -0.26
N ILE A 408 8.98 -24.52 -1.30
CA ILE A 408 7.87 -25.42 -1.67
C ILE A 408 8.11 -26.89 -1.32
N SER A 409 9.11 -27.18 -0.55
CA SER A 409 9.42 -28.55 -0.08
C SER A 409 8.45 -29.07 0.99
#